data_48675678862ad212640a133290953b82
#
_entry.id   48675678862ad212640a133290953b82
#
_cell.length_a   1.000
_cell.length_b   1.000
_cell.length_c   1.000
_cell.angle_alpha   90.00
_cell.angle_beta   90.00
_cell.angle_gamma   90.00
#
_symmetry.space_group_name_H-M   'P 1'
#
loop_
_entity.id
_entity.type
_entity.pdbx_description
1 polymer ?
#
loop_
_entity_poly.entity_id
_entity_poly.type
_entity_poly.pdbx_seq_one_letter_code
_entity_poly.pdbx_strand_id
1 'polypeptide(L)'
;MTEPETTCKGFEVNHLVKQYANADKPVLDDISFKVEHGSVLVVLGPSGSGKSTLLRTIAGLEPIQGGTISINDQVIDAGKPGTERAGRSDRSSELRTRIGMVFQSYDLFPNKTVLGNITMAPVLVQKRDKSEVEAEAIRLLGRVGLADRKDSWPHELSGGQRQRVAICRALILHPEVLLLDEITAALDPEMVREVLDVVLELAKSGQTMLIVTHEMQFARAIADHIILLDLSLIHISEPTRH
;
A
#
# COMPACT_ATOMS: atom_id res chain seq x y z
N MET A 1 -25.91 13.10 25.20
CA MET A 1 -25.01 13.75 24.24
C MET A 1 -24.34 12.60 23.52
N THR A 2 -24.85 12.26 22.34
CA THR A 2 -24.25 11.24 21.45
C THR A 2 -23.01 11.87 20.84
N GLU A 3 -21.85 11.26 21.09
CA GLU A 3 -20.60 11.59 20.37
C GLU A 3 -20.90 11.45 18.85
N PRO A 4 -20.42 12.38 18.01
CA PRO A 4 -20.56 12.21 16.57
C PRO A 4 -19.77 10.95 16.19
N GLU A 5 -20.45 9.94 15.65
CA GLU A 5 -19.81 8.84 14.93
C GLU A 5 -18.90 9.47 13.86
N THR A 6 -17.59 9.40 14.09
CA THR A 6 -16.60 9.77 13.10
C THR A 6 -16.68 8.71 12.02
N THR A 7 -17.57 8.91 11.06
CA THR A 7 -17.65 8.07 9.86
C THR A 7 -16.31 8.20 9.14
N CYS A 8 -15.48 7.16 9.23
CA CYS A 8 -14.26 7.07 8.45
C CYS A 8 -14.62 7.17 6.97
N LYS A 9 -14.23 8.27 6.31
CA LYS A 9 -14.69 8.60 4.94
C LYS A 9 -13.83 7.95 3.86
N GLY A 10 -12.67 7.39 4.21
CA GLY A 10 -11.78 6.70 3.30
C GLY A 10 -10.65 7.59 2.77
N PHE A 11 -10.19 7.28 1.57
CA PHE A 11 -9.01 7.85 0.93
C PHE A 11 -9.41 8.47 -0.41
N GLU A 12 -8.89 9.67 -0.72
CA GLU A 12 -9.24 10.41 -1.92
C GLU A 12 -8.01 11.03 -2.59
N VAL A 13 -7.97 10.92 -3.90
CA VAL A 13 -6.98 11.57 -4.77
C VAL A 13 -7.74 12.51 -5.70
N ASN A 14 -7.34 13.79 -5.72
CA ASN A 14 -7.99 14.82 -6.53
C ASN A 14 -6.99 15.52 -7.43
N HIS A 15 -7.22 15.50 -8.74
CA HIS A 15 -6.48 16.21 -9.76
C HIS A 15 -4.95 15.98 -9.68
N LEU A 16 -4.55 14.73 -9.37
CA LEU A 16 -3.15 14.36 -9.16
C LEU A 16 -2.36 14.51 -10.47
N VAL A 17 -1.29 15.29 -10.40
CA VAL A 17 -0.34 15.46 -11.50
C VAL A 17 1.05 15.07 -11.04
N LYS A 18 1.69 14.15 -11.80
CA LYS A 18 3.07 13.74 -11.61
C LYS A 18 3.84 13.83 -12.91
N GLN A 19 4.88 14.66 -12.91
CA GLN A 19 5.83 14.78 -14.01
C GLN A 19 7.26 14.64 -13.49
N TYR A 20 8.09 13.89 -14.20
CA TYR A 20 9.53 13.81 -13.91
C TYR A 20 10.28 14.93 -14.65
N ALA A 21 11.37 15.42 -14.07
CA ALA A 21 12.14 16.56 -14.59
C ALA A 21 12.58 16.41 -16.06
N ASN A 22 12.82 15.18 -16.50
CA ASN A 22 13.32 14.87 -17.86
C ASN A 22 12.22 14.35 -18.80
N ALA A 23 10.94 14.48 -18.41
CA ALA A 23 9.81 14.01 -19.22
C ALA A 23 9.07 15.20 -19.84
N ASP A 24 8.78 15.11 -21.14
CA ASP A 24 8.02 16.14 -21.87
C ASP A 24 6.54 16.19 -21.46
N LYS A 25 6.03 15.09 -20.93
CA LYS A 25 4.64 14.93 -20.49
C LYS A 25 4.54 14.37 -19.09
N PRO A 26 3.47 14.67 -18.34
CA PRO A 26 3.22 14.04 -17.07
C PRO A 26 3.01 12.53 -17.24
N VAL A 27 3.48 11.75 -16.26
CA VAL A 27 3.22 10.31 -16.15
C VAL A 27 1.83 10.06 -15.56
N LEU A 28 1.40 10.96 -14.67
CA LEU A 28 0.03 11.01 -14.16
C LEU A 28 -0.51 12.40 -14.47
N ASP A 29 -1.63 12.46 -15.16
CA ASP A 29 -2.24 13.71 -15.62
C ASP A 29 -3.70 13.75 -15.19
N ASP A 30 -4.02 14.67 -14.29
CA ASP A 30 -5.37 14.92 -13.77
C ASP A 30 -6.10 13.67 -13.20
N ILE A 31 -5.39 12.86 -12.44
CA ILE A 31 -5.91 11.62 -11.87
C ILE A 31 -6.78 11.91 -10.65
N SER A 32 -8.05 11.49 -10.69
CA SER A 32 -8.99 11.66 -9.58
C SER A 32 -9.76 10.37 -9.31
N PHE A 33 -9.81 9.94 -8.04
CA PHE A 33 -10.62 8.81 -7.57
C PHE A 33 -10.79 8.84 -6.06
N LYS A 34 -11.76 8.06 -5.59
CA LYS A 34 -12.05 7.88 -4.17
C LYS A 34 -12.14 6.41 -3.83
N VAL A 35 -11.66 6.04 -2.64
CA VAL A 35 -11.77 4.69 -2.06
C VAL A 35 -12.47 4.85 -0.72
N GLU A 36 -13.61 4.21 -0.56
CA GLU A 36 -14.33 4.22 0.71
C GLU A 36 -13.57 3.44 1.78
N HIS A 37 -13.83 3.77 3.05
CA HIS A 37 -13.21 3.03 4.16
C HIS A 37 -13.61 1.56 4.11
N GLY A 38 -12.61 0.68 4.23
CA GLY A 38 -12.81 -0.77 4.18
C GLY A 38 -12.97 -1.35 2.77
N SER A 39 -12.92 -0.50 1.72
CA SER A 39 -13.05 -0.94 0.33
C SER A 39 -11.70 -1.23 -0.31
N VAL A 40 -11.73 -2.05 -1.34
CA VAL A 40 -10.57 -2.43 -2.14
C VAL A 40 -10.69 -1.86 -3.55
N LEU A 41 -9.76 -0.97 -3.90
CA LEU A 41 -9.59 -0.47 -5.25
C LEU A 41 -8.45 -1.23 -5.96
N VAL A 42 -8.74 -1.81 -7.12
CA VAL A 42 -7.72 -2.44 -7.96
C VAL A 42 -7.40 -1.55 -9.16
N VAL A 43 -6.11 -1.32 -9.39
CA VAL A 43 -5.60 -0.57 -10.55
C VAL A 43 -4.99 -1.55 -11.54
N LEU A 44 -5.56 -1.59 -12.73
CA LEU A 44 -5.08 -2.37 -13.86
C LEU A 44 -4.49 -1.44 -14.93
N GLY A 45 -3.72 -1.99 -15.84
CA GLY A 45 -3.18 -1.25 -16.98
C GLY A 45 -1.91 -1.87 -17.54
N PRO A 46 -1.49 -1.49 -18.75
CA PRO A 46 -0.28 -2.02 -19.37
C PRO A 46 0.99 -1.62 -18.59
N SER A 47 2.10 -2.32 -18.89
CA SER A 47 3.40 -1.93 -18.34
C SER A 47 3.76 -0.51 -18.79
N GLY A 48 4.29 0.30 -17.89
CA GLY A 48 4.64 1.70 -18.17
C GLY A 48 3.48 2.70 -18.10
N SER A 49 2.25 2.29 -17.78
CA SER A 49 1.11 3.23 -17.68
C SER A 49 1.13 4.14 -16.44
N GLY A 50 2.12 3.99 -15.55
CA GLY A 50 2.25 4.84 -14.36
C GLY A 50 1.71 4.25 -13.06
N LYS A 51 1.27 2.97 -13.02
CA LYS A 51 0.69 2.32 -11.83
C LYS A 51 1.59 2.39 -10.60
N SER A 52 2.84 1.95 -10.71
CA SER A 52 3.79 2.02 -9.59
C SER A 52 4.16 3.47 -9.23
N THR A 53 4.17 4.38 -10.21
CA THR A 53 4.33 5.82 -9.96
C THR A 53 3.16 6.34 -9.14
N LEU A 54 1.92 5.95 -9.46
CA LEU A 54 0.73 6.31 -8.69
C LEU A 54 0.86 5.87 -7.23
N LEU A 55 1.17 4.59 -6.99
CA LEU A 55 1.35 4.07 -5.64
C LEU A 55 2.46 4.79 -4.86
N ARG A 56 3.64 4.99 -5.47
CA ARG A 56 4.77 5.69 -4.84
C ARG A 56 4.45 7.14 -4.50
N THR A 57 3.68 7.79 -5.37
CA THR A 57 3.24 9.17 -5.17
C THR A 57 2.26 9.24 -3.98
N ILE A 58 1.30 8.32 -3.93
CA ILE A 58 0.34 8.21 -2.83
C ILE A 58 1.07 7.88 -1.50
N ALA A 59 2.08 7.03 -1.53
CA ALA A 59 2.90 6.71 -0.35
C ALA A 59 3.81 7.87 0.11
N GLY A 60 3.81 9.02 -0.58
CA GLY A 60 4.69 10.15 -0.30
C GLY A 60 6.18 9.85 -0.54
N LEU A 61 6.49 8.86 -1.36
CA LEU A 61 7.86 8.53 -1.76
C LEU A 61 8.33 9.39 -2.92
N GLU A 62 7.39 9.92 -3.71
CA GLU A 62 7.64 10.83 -4.81
C GLU A 62 6.79 12.10 -4.67
N PRO A 63 7.33 13.29 -5.00
CA PRO A 63 6.58 14.54 -4.92
C PRO A 63 5.54 14.63 -6.02
N ILE A 64 4.42 15.27 -5.74
CA ILE A 64 3.38 15.64 -6.70
C ILE A 64 3.54 17.09 -7.14
N GLN A 65 3.22 17.38 -8.40
CA GLN A 65 3.28 18.72 -8.97
C GLN A 65 1.91 19.42 -8.97
N GLY A 66 0.82 18.64 -8.85
CA GLY A 66 -0.55 19.17 -8.76
C GLY A 66 -1.48 18.21 -8.04
N GLY A 67 -2.64 18.72 -7.64
CA GLY A 67 -3.65 17.96 -6.97
C GLY A 67 -3.46 17.78 -5.47
N THR A 68 -4.28 16.95 -4.86
CA THR A 68 -4.26 16.66 -3.42
C THR A 68 -4.50 15.18 -3.13
N ILE A 69 -3.94 14.71 -2.03
CA ILE A 69 -4.19 13.40 -1.45
C ILE A 69 -4.75 13.62 -0.05
N SER A 70 -5.89 12.98 0.26
CA SER A 70 -6.53 13.10 1.58
C SER A 70 -6.94 11.75 2.14
N ILE A 71 -6.88 11.62 3.47
CA ILE A 71 -7.42 10.48 4.24
C ILE A 71 -8.40 11.04 5.26
N ASN A 72 -9.62 10.51 5.27
CA ASN A 72 -10.69 10.95 6.17
C ASN A 72 -10.90 12.48 6.12
N ASP A 73 -10.99 13.06 4.92
CA ASP A 73 -11.10 14.50 4.62
C ASP A 73 -9.89 15.36 5.07
N GLN A 74 -8.86 14.77 5.63
CA GLN A 74 -7.65 15.48 5.99
C GLN A 74 -6.67 15.42 4.82
N VAL A 75 -6.33 16.58 4.24
CA VAL A 75 -5.32 16.67 3.19
C VAL A 75 -3.94 16.37 3.79
N ILE A 76 -3.34 15.31 3.30
CA ILE A 76 -2.04 14.79 3.76
C ILE A 76 -0.89 15.17 2.80
N ASP A 77 -1.20 15.39 1.53
CA ASP A 77 -0.27 15.97 0.56
C ASP A 77 -0.99 16.88 -0.42
N ALA A 78 -0.28 17.92 -0.88
CA ALA A 78 -0.78 18.87 -1.86
C ALA A 78 0.34 19.30 -2.79
N GLY A 79 0.10 19.17 -4.09
CA GLY A 79 1.05 19.52 -5.13
C GLY A 79 1.36 21.03 -5.15
N LYS A 80 2.64 21.35 -5.33
CA LYS A 80 3.10 22.72 -5.58
C LYS A 80 3.84 22.76 -6.91
N PRO A 81 3.40 23.57 -7.89
CA PRO A 81 4.11 23.73 -9.14
C PRO A 81 5.57 24.12 -8.90
N GLY A 82 6.51 23.46 -9.61
CA GLY A 82 7.95 23.76 -9.52
C GLY A 82 8.69 23.07 -8.36
N THR A 83 8.06 22.21 -7.57
CA THR A 83 8.74 21.43 -6.54
C THR A 83 9.23 20.09 -7.10
N GLU A 84 10.53 20.00 -7.38
CA GLU A 84 11.20 18.76 -7.82
C GLU A 84 11.56 17.83 -6.67
N ARG A 85 11.47 18.29 -5.44
CA ARG A 85 11.78 17.50 -4.23
C ARG A 85 10.54 17.35 -3.38
N ALA A 86 10.27 16.12 -2.96
CA ALA A 86 9.42 15.90 -1.80
C ALA A 86 10.00 16.74 -0.66
N GLY A 87 9.40 17.89 -0.41
CA GLY A 87 9.78 18.69 0.73
C GLY A 87 9.67 17.76 1.95
N ARG A 88 10.74 17.66 2.75
CA ARG A 88 10.67 17.09 4.10
C ARG A 88 9.82 18.04 4.95
N SER A 89 8.52 18.07 4.67
CA SER A 89 7.58 18.70 5.58
C SER A 89 7.25 17.67 6.67
N ASP A 90 6.94 18.12 7.87
CA ASP A 90 6.42 17.26 8.94
C ASP A 90 5.22 16.41 8.46
N ARG A 91 4.45 16.93 7.50
CA ARG A 91 3.32 16.25 6.84
C ARG A 91 3.72 14.96 6.10
N SER A 92 4.90 14.91 5.48
CA SER A 92 5.35 13.66 4.80
C SER A 92 5.72 12.56 5.79
N SER A 93 6.05 12.87 7.03
CA SER A 93 6.28 11.89 8.09
C SER A 93 4.96 11.30 8.60
N GLU A 94 3.94 12.12 8.77
CA GLU A 94 2.59 11.70 9.15
C GLU A 94 1.98 10.77 8.10
N LEU A 95 2.11 11.12 6.82
CA LEU A 95 1.66 10.31 5.69
C LEU A 95 2.24 8.89 5.73
N ARG A 96 3.55 8.77 5.99
CA ARG A 96 4.25 7.48 6.03
C ARG A 96 3.83 6.59 7.20
N THR A 97 3.22 7.13 8.22
CA THR A 97 2.68 6.35 9.35
C THR A 97 1.23 5.90 9.11
N ARG A 98 0.48 6.63 8.27
CA ARG A 98 -0.93 6.35 7.97
C ARG A 98 -1.10 5.44 6.74
N ILE A 99 -0.10 5.38 5.86
CA ILE A 99 -0.12 4.57 4.63
C ILE A 99 0.96 3.49 4.74
N GLY A 100 0.54 2.24 4.66
CA GLY A 100 1.44 1.10 4.50
C GLY A 100 1.69 0.83 3.02
N MET A 101 2.92 0.48 2.64
CA MET A 101 3.23 0.07 1.26
C MET A 101 4.03 -1.23 1.24
N VAL A 102 3.62 -2.13 0.35
CA VAL A 102 4.31 -3.39 0.06
C VAL A 102 4.75 -3.36 -1.40
N PHE A 103 6.04 -3.52 -1.62
CA PHE A 103 6.66 -3.44 -2.94
C PHE A 103 6.76 -4.82 -3.60
N GLN A 104 6.86 -4.84 -4.92
CA GLN A 104 7.11 -6.03 -5.72
C GLN A 104 8.38 -6.77 -5.31
N SER A 105 9.44 -6.04 -4.91
CA SER A 105 10.77 -6.56 -4.57
C SER A 105 10.93 -6.99 -3.10
N TYR A 106 9.85 -7.06 -2.32
CA TYR A 106 9.81 -7.39 -0.89
C TYR A 106 10.53 -6.37 0.01
N ASP A 107 11.70 -5.87 -0.37
CA ASP A 107 12.57 -4.87 0.28
C ASP A 107 12.81 -5.14 1.78
N LEU A 108 12.95 -6.42 2.15
CA LEU A 108 13.32 -6.79 3.51
C LEU A 108 14.78 -6.42 3.78
N PHE A 109 15.05 -5.92 4.99
CA PHE A 109 16.40 -5.65 5.43
C PHE A 109 17.18 -6.95 5.56
N PRO A 110 18.23 -7.20 4.73
CA PRO A 110 18.93 -8.48 4.70
C PRO A 110 19.73 -8.74 5.98
N ASN A 111 20.05 -7.69 6.73
CA ASN A 111 20.80 -7.71 7.99
C ASN A 111 19.90 -7.75 9.24
N LYS A 112 18.63 -8.10 9.08
CA LYS A 112 17.65 -8.28 10.16
C LYS A 112 16.93 -9.60 10.00
N THR A 113 16.58 -10.24 11.12
CA THR A 113 15.68 -11.39 11.13
C THR A 113 14.28 -11.00 10.68
N VAL A 114 13.42 -11.96 10.46
CA VAL A 114 11.98 -11.74 10.18
C VAL A 114 11.36 -10.86 11.26
N LEU A 115 11.53 -11.22 12.53
CA LEU A 115 11.02 -10.42 13.65
C LEU A 115 11.62 -9.02 13.66
N GLY A 116 12.93 -8.90 13.43
CA GLY A 116 13.62 -7.61 13.38
C GLY A 116 13.13 -6.71 12.23
N ASN A 117 12.78 -7.28 11.07
CA ASN A 117 12.18 -6.54 9.96
C ASN A 117 10.81 -5.95 10.32
N ILE A 118 9.98 -6.70 11.03
CA ILE A 118 8.63 -6.28 11.40
C ILE A 118 8.67 -5.24 12.54
N THR A 119 9.48 -5.48 13.57
CA THR A 119 9.44 -4.70 14.81
C THR A 119 10.20 -3.39 14.77
N MET A 120 11.12 -3.22 13.82
CA MET A 120 12.02 -2.06 13.79
C MET A 120 11.29 -0.72 13.68
N ALA A 121 10.35 -0.57 12.76
CA ALA A 121 9.67 0.69 12.53
C ALA A 121 8.74 1.10 13.68
N PRO A 122 7.85 0.24 14.22
CA PRO A 122 7.01 0.64 15.34
C PRO A 122 7.81 1.00 16.59
N VAL A 123 8.93 0.32 16.86
CA VAL A 123 9.80 0.66 18.01
C VAL A 123 10.56 1.96 17.79
N LEU A 124 11.20 2.14 16.64
CA LEU A 124 12.08 3.30 16.40
C LEU A 124 11.30 4.56 16.03
N VAL A 125 10.23 4.46 15.24
CA VAL A 125 9.49 5.61 14.71
C VAL A 125 8.28 5.93 15.58
N GLN A 126 7.43 4.93 15.87
CA GLN A 126 6.22 5.13 16.69
C GLN A 126 6.52 5.13 18.21
N LYS A 127 7.75 4.77 18.61
CA LYS A 127 8.18 4.72 20.03
C LYS A 127 7.33 3.77 20.90
N ARG A 128 6.76 2.73 20.30
CA ARG A 128 5.97 1.71 21.00
C ARG A 128 6.87 0.81 21.85
N ASP A 129 6.31 0.23 22.87
CA ASP A 129 7.04 -0.74 23.74
C ASP A 129 7.47 -1.95 22.92
N LYS A 130 8.74 -2.35 23.11
CA LYS A 130 9.35 -3.42 22.33
C LYS A 130 8.67 -4.78 22.58
N SER A 131 8.31 -5.07 23.80
CA SER A 131 7.71 -6.37 24.16
C SER A 131 6.29 -6.52 23.61
N GLU A 132 5.52 -5.43 23.62
CA GLU A 132 4.19 -5.40 23.00
C GLU A 132 4.25 -5.55 21.50
N VAL A 133 5.19 -4.85 20.83
CA VAL A 133 5.42 -4.93 19.39
C VAL A 133 5.89 -6.33 18.97
N GLU A 134 6.79 -6.97 19.74
CA GLU A 134 7.23 -8.35 19.47
C GLU A 134 6.07 -9.34 19.60
N ALA A 135 5.25 -9.22 20.63
CA ALA A 135 4.07 -10.06 20.81
C ALA A 135 3.06 -9.90 19.66
N GLU A 136 2.84 -8.68 19.19
CA GLU A 136 1.97 -8.40 18.05
C GLU A 136 2.56 -8.94 16.74
N ALA A 137 3.87 -8.75 16.51
CA ALA A 137 4.55 -9.28 15.32
C ALA A 137 4.44 -10.82 15.25
N ILE A 138 4.56 -11.52 16.38
CA ILE A 138 4.39 -12.97 16.42
C ILE A 138 2.94 -13.38 16.08
N ARG A 139 1.94 -12.63 16.56
CA ARG A 139 0.53 -12.87 16.18
C ARG A 139 0.31 -12.66 14.69
N LEU A 140 0.86 -11.58 14.09
CA LEU A 140 0.78 -11.33 12.64
C LEU A 140 1.46 -12.44 11.85
N LEU A 141 2.65 -12.88 12.26
CA LEU A 141 3.34 -14.02 11.64
C LEU A 141 2.52 -15.31 11.74
N GLY A 142 1.81 -15.53 12.84
CA GLY A 142 0.89 -16.67 13.00
C GLY A 142 -0.25 -16.64 11.99
N ARG A 143 -0.84 -15.47 11.73
CA ARG A 143 -1.91 -15.30 10.73
C ARG A 143 -1.46 -15.63 9.31
N VAL A 144 -0.20 -15.39 8.98
CA VAL A 144 0.37 -15.68 7.65
C VAL A 144 1.14 -17.01 7.59
N GLY A 145 1.03 -17.87 8.64
CA GLY A 145 1.64 -19.19 8.68
C GLY A 145 3.17 -19.18 8.82
N LEU A 146 3.76 -18.15 9.43
CA LEU A 146 5.21 -17.98 9.56
C LEU A 146 5.70 -17.79 11.01
N ALA A 147 4.94 -18.22 12.01
CA ALA A 147 5.31 -18.05 13.42
C ALA A 147 6.63 -18.76 13.78
N ASP A 148 6.91 -19.90 13.15
CA ASP A 148 8.14 -20.69 13.30
C ASP A 148 9.37 -20.05 12.61
N ARG A 149 9.17 -19.05 11.77
CA ARG A 149 10.21 -18.36 10.98
C ARG A 149 10.63 -17.02 11.57
N LYS A 150 10.18 -16.64 12.76
CA LYS A 150 10.46 -15.33 13.37
C LYS A 150 11.94 -14.98 13.49
N ASP A 151 12.79 -15.98 13.72
CA ASP A 151 14.23 -15.83 13.90
C ASP A 151 15.02 -16.07 12.59
N SER A 152 14.36 -16.48 11.50
CA SER A 152 14.99 -16.69 10.19
C SER A 152 15.43 -15.38 9.56
N TRP A 153 16.42 -15.47 8.67
CA TRP A 153 16.90 -14.35 7.85
C TRP A 153 16.17 -14.32 6.50
N PRO A 154 16.07 -13.16 5.83
CA PRO A 154 15.39 -13.06 4.55
C PRO A 154 15.89 -14.02 3.45
N HIS A 155 17.16 -14.35 3.43
CA HIS A 155 17.74 -15.28 2.45
C HIS A 155 17.36 -16.75 2.68
N GLU A 156 16.85 -17.09 3.87
CA GLU A 156 16.38 -18.44 4.21
C GLU A 156 14.91 -18.66 3.85
N LEU A 157 14.22 -17.60 3.37
CA LEU A 157 12.81 -17.62 3.04
C LEU A 157 12.56 -17.78 1.54
N SER A 158 11.47 -18.46 1.17
CA SER A 158 10.96 -18.45 -0.19
C SER A 158 10.43 -17.05 -0.59
N GLY A 159 10.21 -16.81 -1.90
CA GLY A 159 9.64 -15.56 -2.39
C GLY A 159 8.31 -15.21 -1.72
N GLY A 160 7.37 -16.17 -1.67
CA GLY A 160 6.06 -15.99 -1.02
C GLY A 160 6.17 -15.76 0.49
N GLN A 161 7.10 -16.42 1.17
CA GLN A 161 7.37 -16.17 2.59
C GLN A 161 7.89 -14.75 2.81
N ARG A 162 8.85 -14.28 2.00
CA ARG A 162 9.34 -12.89 2.05
C ARG A 162 8.22 -11.88 1.83
N GLN A 163 7.32 -12.15 0.88
CA GLN A 163 6.19 -11.27 0.62
C GLN A 163 5.23 -11.19 1.80
N ARG A 164 4.90 -12.32 2.41
CA ARG A 164 4.05 -12.34 3.62
C ARG A 164 4.69 -11.62 4.80
N VAL A 165 6.00 -11.72 4.97
CA VAL A 165 6.74 -10.92 5.97
C VAL A 165 6.66 -9.41 5.64
N ALA A 166 6.80 -9.02 4.35
CA ALA A 166 6.66 -7.62 3.93
C ALA A 166 5.25 -7.07 4.22
N ILE A 167 4.21 -7.88 4.03
CA ILE A 167 2.83 -7.53 4.41
C ILE A 167 2.73 -7.34 5.93
N CYS A 168 3.25 -8.26 6.76
CA CYS A 168 3.26 -8.11 8.20
C CYS A 168 4.00 -6.84 8.66
N ARG A 169 5.12 -6.51 8.01
CA ARG A 169 5.90 -5.28 8.27
C ARG A 169 5.11 -4.01 7.99
N ALA A 170 4.26 -4.02 6.96
CA ALA A 170 3.39 -2.89 6.68
C ALA A 170 2.22 -2.81 7.68
N LEU A 171 1.59 -3.94 8.01
CA LEU A 171 0.41 -4.01 8.88
C LEU A 171 0.68 -3.64 10.34
N ILE A 172 1.89 -3.94 10.88
CA ILE A 172 2.23 -3.66 12.29
C ILE A 172 2.21 -2.17 12.63
N LEU A 173 2.27 -1.31 11.61
CA LEU A 173 2.18 0.14 11.75
C LEU A 173 0.74 0.64 11.88
N HIS A 174 -0.25 -0.25 11.77
CA HIS A 174 -1.70 0.04 11.76
C HIS A 174 -2.07 1.08 10.69
N PRO A 175 -1.73 0.83 9.41
CA PRO A 175 -2.01 1.80 8.36
C PRO A 175 -3.53 1.92 8.11
N GLU A 176 -4.00 3.15 7.86
CA GLU A 176 -5.37 3.41 7.44
C GLU A 176 -5.60 2.95 6.00
N VAL A 177 -4.57 3.01 5.16
CA VAL A 177 -4.58 2.56 3.77
C VAL A 177 -3.37 1.68 3.50
N LEU A 178 -3.59 0.52 2.87
CA LEU A 178 -2.52 -0.40 2.46
C LEU A 178 -2.38 -0.39 0.93
N LEU A 179 -1.19 -0.07 0.46
CA LEU A 179 -0.82 -0.05 -0.96
C LEU A 179 -0.05 -1.32 -1.31
N LEU A 180 -0.48 -2.06 -2.32
CA LEU A 180 0.13 -3.31 -2.76
C LEU A 180 0.57 -3.19 -4.23
N ASP A 181 1.89 -3.17 -4.50
CA ASP A 181 2.46 -2.99 -5.84
C ASP A 181 2.93 -4.33 -6.41
N GLU A 182 2.13 -4.94 -7.29
CA GLU A 182 2.44 -6.17 -8.02
C GLU A 182 3.04 -7.30 -7.14
N ILE A 183 2.45 -7.52 -5.97
CA ILE A 183 2.99 -8.38 -4.91
C ILE A 183 3.12 -9.87 -5.28
N THR A 184 2.63 -10.29 -6.45
CA THR A 184 2.69 -11.66 -6.96
C THR A 184 3.61 -11.83 -8.17
N ALA A 185 4.10 -10.74 -8.78
CA ALA A 185 4.78 -10.77 -10.07
C ALA A 185 6.11 -11.56 -10.11
N ALA A 186 6.74 -11.75 -8.94
CA ALA A 186 8.03 -12.46 -8.82
C ALA A 186 7.88 -13.83 -8.12
N LEU A 187 6.66 -14.39 -8.08
CA LEU A 187 6.34 -15.60 -7.35
C LEU A 187 5.97 -16.76 -8.28
N ASP A 188 6.32 -17.98 -7.86
CA ASP A 188 5.81 -19.20 -8.48
C ASP A 188 4.30 -19.35 -8.23
N PRO A 189 3.54 -20.02 -9.14
CA PRO A 189 2.08 -20.13 -9.05
C PRO A 189 1.55 -20.69 -7.72
N GLU A 190 2.28 -21.60 -7.08
CA GLU A 190 1.91 -22.15 -5.77
C GLU A 190 1.98 -21.10 -4.67
N MET A 191 3.03 -20.25 -4.70
CA MET A 191 3.24 -19.18 -3.74
C MET A 191 2.29 -18.00 -3.94
N VAL A 192 1.83 -17.77 -5.18
CA VAL A 192 0.83 -16.74 -5.50
C VAL A 192 -0.43 -16.92 -4.67
N ARG A 193 -0.97 -18.14 -4.59
CA ARG A 193 -2.19 -18.43 -3.81
C ARG A 193 -2.05 -18.05 -2.34
N GLU A 194 -0.94 -18.45 -1.71
CA GLU A 194 -0.71 -18.17 -0.28
C GLU A 194 -0.68 -16.67 0.03
N VAL A 195 -0.12 -15.86 -0.88
CA VAL A 195 -0.08 -14.40 -0.74
C VAL A 195 -1.46 -13.79 -0.98
N LEU A 196 -2.18 -14.26 -2.03
CA LEU A 196 -3.52 -13.77 -2.35
C LEU A 196 -4.54 -14.11 -1.25
N ASP A 197 -4.42 -15.27 -0.60
CA ASP A 197 -5.29 -15.66 0.52
C ASP A 197 -5.12 -14.69 1.71
N VAL A 198 -3.88 -14.27 2.00
CA VAL A 198 -3.62 -13.25 3.03
C VAL A 198 -4.29 -11.91 2.67
N VAL A 199 -4.21 -11.48 1.41
CA VAL A 199 -4.84 -10.22 0.97
C VAL A 199 -6.35 -10.31 1.00
N LEU A 200 -6.94 -11.47 0.63
CA LEU A 200 -8.38 -11.71 0.76
C LEU A 200 -8.84 -11.65 2.22
N GLU A 201 -8.06 -12.18 3.16
CA GLU A 201 -8.36 -12.09 4.60
C GLU A 201 -8.34 -10.62 5.07
N LEU A 202 -7.37 -9.83 4.62
CA LEU A 202 -7.30 -8.40 4.94
C LEU A 202 -8.51 -7.63 4.38
N ALA A 203 -8.94 -7.91 3.15
CA ALA A 203 -10.15 -7.32 2.58
C ALA A 203 -11.40 -7.64 3.42
N LYS A 204 -11.56 -8.91 3.80
CA LYS A 204 -12.67 -9.34 4.67
C LYS A 204 -12.62 -8.71 6.06
N SER A 205 -11.46 -8.35 6.56
CA SER A 205 -11.30 -7.65 7.84
C SER A 205 -11.56 -6.14 7.77
N GLY A 206 -11.92 -5.60 6.59
CA GLY A 206 -12.24 -4.19 6.39
C GLY A 206 -11.00 -3.28 6.22
N GLN A 207 -9.85 -3.83 5.82
CA GLN A 207 -8.68 -3.01 5.50
C GLN A 207 -8.91 -2.26 4.19
N THR A 208 -8.80 -0.93 4.20
CA THR A 208 -8.81 -0.12 2.97
C THR A 208 -7.54 -0.39 2.18
N MET A 209 -7.69 -0.78 0.91
CA MET A 209 -6.55 -1.17 0.09
C MET A 209 -6.60 -0.56 -1.32
N LEU A 210 -5.43 -0.27 -1.86
CA LEU A 210 -5.21 0.02 -3.27
C LEU A 210 -4.18 -0.97 -3.81
N ILE A 211 -4.58 -1.75 -4.79
CA ILE A 211 -3.82 -2.91 -5.28
C ILE A 211 -3.51 -2.72 -6.76
N VAL A 212 -2.24 -2.78 -7.12
CA VAL A 212 -1.79 -2.97 -8.51
C VAL A 212 -1.51 -4.44 -8.74
N THR A 213 -2.16 -5.04 -9.73
CA THR A 213 -1.96 -6.45 -10.08
C THR A 213 -2.23 -6.70 -11.57
N HIS A 214 -1.65 -7.78 -12.09
CA HIS A 214 -1.98 -8.34 -13.38
C HIS A 214 -2.89 -9.57 -13.28
N GLU A 215 -3.19 -10.03 -12.07
CA GLU A 215 -4.02 -11.20 -11.77
C GLU A 215 -5.52 -10.85 -11.90
N MET A 216 -6.07 -10.96 -13.12
CA MET A 216 -7.45 -10.56 -13.42
C MET A 216 -8.51 -11.33 -12.60
N GLN A 217 -8.27 -12.63 -12.34
CA GLN A 217 -9.20 -13.43 -11.54
C GLN A 217 -9.21 -12.97 -10.09
N PHE A 218 -8.06 -12.66 -9.55
CA PHE A 218 -7.92 -12.10 -8.21
C PHE A 218 -8.57 -10.72 -8.12
N ALA A 219 -8.30 -9.83 -9.08
CA ALA A 219 -8.91 -8.51 -9.14
C ALA A 219 -10.44 -8.59 -9.07
N ARG A 220 -11.06 -9.49 -9.85
CA ARG A 220 -12.52 -9.72 -9.82
C ARG A 220 -13.03 -10.27 -8.49
N ALA A 221 -12.23 -11.07 -7.80
CA ALA A 221 -12.64 -11.70 -6.54
C ALA A 221 -12.57 -10.75 -5.34
N ILE A 222 -11.71 -9.72 -5.39
CA ILE A 222 -11.42 -8.87 -4.23
C ILE A 222 -11.89 -7.43 -4.39
N ALA A 223 -11.94 -6.90 -5.63
CA ALA A 223 -12.17 -5.49 -5.88
C ALA A 223 -13.62 -5.08 -5.60
N ASP A 224 -13.79 -3.98 -4.89
CA ASP A 224 -15.04 -3.22 -4.85
C ASP A 224 -15.11 -2.28 -6.07
N HIS A 225 -13.96 -1.74 -6.49
CA HIS A 225 -13.84 -0.89 -7.66
C HIS A 225 -12.58 -1.27 -8.45
N ILE A 226 -12.65 -1.14 -9.78
CA ILE A 226 -11.51 -1.36 -10.68
C ILE A 226 -11.28 -0.08 -11.48
N ILE A 227 -10.04 0.37 -11.51
CA ILE A 227 -9.57 1.45 -12.38
C ILE A 227 -8.65 0.86 -13.44
N LEU A 228 -8.90 1.21 -14.70
CA LEU A 228 -7.96 0.99 -15.79
C LEU A 228 -7.14 2.25 -16.00
N LEU A 229 -5.84 2.17 -15.75
CA LEU A 229 -4.90 3.26 -16.02
C LEU A 229 -4.24 3.01 -17.38
N ASP A 230 -4.60 3.82 -18.37
CA ASP A 230 -4.03 3.77 -19.72
C ASP A 230 -3.50 5.15 -20.11
N LEU A 231 -2.18 5.25 -20.30
CA LEU A 231 -1.47 6.48 -20.71
C LEU A 231 -1.99 7.76 -20.02
N SER A 232 -2.10 7.74 -18.70
CA SER A 232 -2.58 8.83 -17.85
C SER A 232 -4.10 9.05 -17.84
N LEU A 233 -4.89 8.17 -18.47
CA LEU A 233 -6.35 8.23 -18.42
C LEU A 233 -6.90 7.18 -17.44
N ILE A 234 -7.95 7.55 -16.69
CA ILE A 234 -8.66 6.64 -15.80
C ILE A 234 -10.00 6.24 -16.42
N HIS A 235 -10.24 4.93 -16.52
CA HIS A 235 -11.55 4.36 -16.75
C HIS A 235 -12.00 3.61 -15.50
N ILE A 236 -13.03 4.09 -14.83
CA ILE A 236 -13.61 3.44 -13.65
C ILE A 236 -14.63 2.42 -14.11
N SER A 237 -14.47 1.16 -13.69
CA SER A 237 -15.45 0.10 -13.88
C SER A 237 -15.87 -0.43 -12.50
N GLU A 238 -17.17 -0.44 -12.24
CA GLU A 238 -17.71 -1.13 -11.06
C GLU A 238 -17.75 -2.64 -11.34
N PRO A 239 -17.07 -3.47 -10.54
CA PRO A 239 -17.27 -4.90 -10.64
C PRO A 239 -18.67 -5.23 -10.13
N THR A 240 -19.47 -5.89 -10.95
CA THR A 240 -20.70 -6.52 -10.48
C THR A 240 -20.31 -7.69 -9.56
N ARG A 241 -20.41 -7.47 -8.24
CA ARG A 241 -20.38 -8.58 -7.27
C ARG A 241 -21.64 -9.42 -7.54
N HIS A 242 -21.42 -10.66 -7.99
CA HIS A 242 -22.44 -11.72 -8.02
C HIS A 242 -22.29 -12.60 -6.80
#